data_c8ffa068dd62abab8427733fe9a95a59
#
_entry.id   c8ffa068dd62abab8427733fe9a95a59
#
_cell.length_a   1.000
_cell.length_b   1.000
_cell.length_c   1.000
_cell.angle_alpha   90.00
_cell.angle_beta   90.00
_cell.angle_gamma   90.00
#
_symmetry.space_group_name_H-M   'P 1'
#
loop_
_entity.id
_entity.type
_entity.pdbx_description
1 polymer ?
#
loop_
_entity_poly.entity_id
_entity_poly.type
_entity_poly.pdbx_seq_one_letter_code
_entity_poly.pdbx_strand_id
1 'polypeptide(L)'
;VAVNAMYTHGMTEIISMKPRYGGQAATAAFRIMSTPHGAQYAHNVIVVDDFVDPFDLNQVMWALSTRVRPDKDVKVIPNCPGMTLNPTEEIPGITAKLVIDATTPISPETVTSEVEMLSDPAETADYAKLLAELWAAKNK
;
A
#
# COMPACT_ATOMS: atom_id res chain seq x y z
N VAL A 1 -6.69 12.65 1.21
CA VAL A 1 -5.80 11.81 0.38
C VAL A 1 -4.37 12.10 0.73
N ALA A 2 -3.61 11.08 1.07
CA ALA A 2 -2.17 11.15 1.25
C ALA A 2 -1.50 10.16 0.30
N VAL A 3 -0.28 10.45 -0.13
CA VAL A 3 0.49 9.58 -1.03
C VAL A 3 1.91 9.46 -0.52
N ASN A 4 2.38 8.23 -0.36
CA ASN A 4 3.77 7.93 -0.11
C ASN A 4 4.38 7.35 -1.40
N ALA A 5 5.26 8.10 -2.04
CA ALA A 5 5.99 7.73 -3.25
C ALA A 5 7.50 7.61 -2.98
N MET A 6 7.89 7.35 -1.74
CA MET A 6 9.31 7.41 -1.33
C MET A 6 10.05 6.09 -1.56
N TYR A 7 9.34 4.99 -1.79
CA TYR A 7 10.00 3.69 -1.95
C TYR A 7 10.59 3.53 -3.34
N THR A 8 11.90 3.29 -3.37
CA THR A 8 12.65 2.99 -4.60
C THR A 8 12.36 4.01 -5.73
N HIS A 9 12.54 5.29 -5.44
CA HIS A 9 12.32 6.39 -6.40
C HIS A 9 10.89 6.44 -6.99
N GLY A 10 9.87 6.07 -6.22
CA GLY A 10 8.48 6.06 -6.69
C GLY A 10 8.08 4.82 -7.47
N MET A 11 8.89 3.75 -7.47
CA MET A 11 8.49 2.49 -8.10
C MET A 11 7.38 1.77 -7.32
N THR A 12 7.25 2.06 -6.04
CA THR A 12 6.11 1.62 -5.22
C THR A 12 5.48 2.83 -4.55
N GLU A 13 4.22 3.05 -4.84
CA GLU A 13 3.44 4.16 -4.31
C GLU A 13 2.30 3.63 -3.44
N ILE A 14 2.10 4.25 -2.29
CA ILE A 14 1.00 3.92 -1.38
C ILE A 14 0.07 5.12 -1.30
N ILE A 15 -1.19 4.93 -1.65
CA ILE A 15 -2.23 5.97 -1.66
C ILE A 15 -3.20 5.70 -0.51
N SER A 16 -3.31 6.63 0.41
CA SER A 16 -4.33 6.62 1.44
C SER A 16 -5.49 7.51 1.02
N MET A 17 -6.70 6.93 0.89
CA MET A 17 -7.89 7.66 0.45
C MET A 17 -9.16 7.02 1.00
N LYS A 18 -10.23 7.81 1.08
CA LYS A 18 -11.58 7.31 1.34
C LYS A 18 -12.32 7.09 0.02
N PRO A 19 -12.50 5.84 -0.41
CA PRO A 19 -13.27 5.56 -1.61
C PRO A 19 -14.75 5.92 -1.39
N ARG A 20 -15.42 6.32 -2.46
CA ARG A 20 -16.87 6.65 -2.45
C ARG A 20 -17.70 5.60 -3.17
N TYR A 21 -17.06 4.77 -3.99
CA TYR A 21 -17.69 3.71 -4.77
C TYR A 21 -16.66 2.62 -5.07
N GLY A 22 -17.14 1.39 -5.32
CA GLY A 22 -16.28 0.28 -5.72
C GLY A 22 -15.51 0.60 -7.00
N GLY A 23 -14.25 0.24 -7.05
CA GLY A 23 -13.35 0.51 -8.17
C GLY A 23 -12.72 1.90 -8.19
N GLN A 24 -13.04 2.81 -7.25
CA GLN A 24 -12.40 4.13 -7.19
C GLN A 24 -10.92 4.02 -6.85
N ALA A 25 -10.53 3.08 -6.02
CA ALA A 25 -9.14 2.80 -5.70
C ALA A 25 -8.34 2.47 -6.97
N ALA A 26 -8.84 1.55 -7.79
CA ALA A 26 -8.20 1.21 -9.06
C ALA A 26 -8.12 2.42 -10.01
N THR A 27 -9.18 3.24 -10.08
CA THR A 27 -9.20 4.46 -10.89
C THR A 27 -8.15 5.47 -10.42
N ALA A 28 -7.96 5.63 -9.11
CA ALA A 28 -6.93 6.49 -8.54
C ALA A 28 -5.52 6.00 -8.91
N ALA A 29 -5.27 4.70 -8.78
CA ALA A 29 -4.01 4.09 -9.19
C ALA A 29 -3.72 4.28 -10.69
N PHE A 30 -4.70 4.02 -11.55
CA PHE A 30 -4.55 4.22 -13.00
C PHE A 30 -4.28 5.69 -13.37
N ARG A 31 -4.87 6.63 -12.64
CA ARG A 31 -4.62 8.06 -12.87
C ARG A 31 -3.16 8.43 -12.59
N ILE A 32 -2.55 7.90 -11.53
CA ILE A 32 -1.12 8.09 -11.26
C ILE A 32 -0.29 7.45 -12.36
N MET A 33 -0.56 6.20 -12.69
CA MET A 33 0.15 5.44 -13.71
C MET A 33 0.04 6.03 -15.12
N SER A 34 -0.96 6.88 -15.38
CA SER A 34 -1.17 7.54 -16.68
C SER A 34 -0.52 8.92 -16.79
N THR A 35 0.04 9.46 -15.70
CA THR A 35 0.80 10.72 -15.78
C THR A 35 2.13 10.49 -16.50
N PRO A 36 2.75 11.51 -17.13
CA PRO A 36 4.02 11.35 -17.83
C PRO A 36 5.12 10.74 -16.95
N HIS A 37 5.20 11.14 -15.69
CA HIS A 37 6.17 10.60 -14.73
C HIS A 37 5.74 9.22 -14.22
N GLY A 38 4.51 9.08 -13.76
CA GLY A 38 3.98 7.82 -13.23
C GLY A 38 3.93 6.69 -14.27
N ALA A 39 3.84 7.03 -15.56
CA ALA A 39 3.91 6.02 -16.63
C ALA A 39 5.23 5.26 -16.61
N GLN A 40 6.34 5.91 -16.24
CA GLN A 40 7.65 5.28 -16.16
C GLN A 40 7.95 4.71 -14.77
N TYR A 41 7.60 5.44 -13.71
CA TYR A 41 8.05 5.13 -12.35
C TYR A 41 7.03 4.35 -11.52
N ALA A 42 5.74 4.68 -11.57
CA ALA A 42 4.73 3.98 -10.77
C ALA A 42 4.55 2.54 -11.26
N HIS A 43 5.34 1.63 -10.71
CA HIS A 43 5.34 0.20 -11.03
C HIS A 43 4.30 -0.55 -10.21
N ASN A 44 4.33 -0.34 -8.87
CA ASN A 44 3.38 -0.92 -7.94
C ASN A 44 2.58 0.21 -7.28
N VAL A 45 1.27 0.12 -7.27
CA VAL A 45 0.42 1.06 -6.54
C VAL A 45 -0.49 0.29 -5.58
N ILE A 46 -0.37 0.62 -4.30
CA ILE A 46 -1.19 0.07 -3.23
C ILE A 46 -2.15 1.18 -2.79
N VAL A 47 -3.43 0.88 -2.73
CA VAL A 47 -4.43 1.84 -2.24
C VAL A 47 -5.00 1.33 -0.92
N VAL A 48 -4.97 2.17 0.11
CA VAL A 48 -5.47 1.88 1.46
C VAL A 48 -6.52 2.89 1.89
N ASP A 49 -7.29 2.56 2.92
CA ASP A 49 -8.26 3.48 3.51
C ASP A 49 -7.61 4.74 4.11
N ASP A 50 -8.40 5.81 4.28
CA ASP A 50 -7.92 7.12 4.77
C ASP A 50 -7.49 7.11 6.25
N PHE A 51 -7.85 6.10 7.01
CA PHE A 51 -7.38 5.90 8.39
C PHE A 51 -6.06 5.11 8.49
N VAL A 52 -5.58 4.54 7.38
CA VAL A 52 -4.29 3.86 7.29
C VAL A 52 -3.21 4.88 6.92
N ASP A 53 -2.18 5.00 7.75
CA ASP A 53 -1.04 5.86 7.44
C ASP A 53 -0.17 5.21 6.35
N PRO A 54 -0.06 5.81 5.15
CA PRO A 54 0.75 5.27 4.07
C PRO A 54 2.26 5.30 4.35
N PHE A 55 2.70 5.98 5.41
CA PHE A 55 4.10 6.02 5.84
C PHE A 55 4.41 4.99 6.94
N ASP A 56 3.40 4.37 7.54
CA ASP A 56 3.54 3.28 8.50
C ASP A 56 3.34 1.92 7.80
N LEU A 57 4.46 1.23 7.52
CA LEU A 57 4.42 -0.06 6.84
C LEU A 57 3.68 -1.15 7.63
N ASN A 58 3.62 -1.07 8.95
CA ASN A 58 2.87 -2.06 9.74
C ASN A 58 1.37 -1.91 9.47
N GLN A 59 0.87 -0.67 9.41
CA GLN A 59 -0.52 -0.42 9.06
C GLN A 59 -0.83 -0.82 7.61
N VAL A 60 0.08 -0.54 6.67
CA VAL A 60 -0.07 -0.96 5.27
C VAL A 60 -0.10 -2.48 5.15
N MET A 61 0.79 -3.20 5.84
CA MET A 61 0.81 -4.66 5.86
C MET A 61 -0.43 -5.26 6.52
N TRP A 62 -0.95 -4.60 7.57
CA TRP A 62 -2.23 -4.98 8.14
C TRP A 62 -3.36 -4.87 7.10
N ALA A 63 -3.46 -3.75 6.37
CA ALA A 63 -4.47 -3.54 5.33
C ALA A 63 -4.35 -4.60 4.22
N LEU A 64 -3.14 -4.86 3.73
CA LEU A 64 -2.87 -5.90 2.73
C LEU A 64 -3.32 -7.30 3.21
N SER A 65 -3.10 -7.62 4.49
CA SER A 65 -3.41 -8.94 5.04
C SER A 65 -4.89 -9.14 5.35
N THR A 66 -5.64 -8.07 5.64
CA THR A 66 -7.01 -8.14 6.13
C THR A 66 -8.07 -7.68 5.12
N ARG A 67 -7.67 -6.95 4.07
CA ARG A 67 -8.59 -6.32 3.11
C ARG A 67 -8.48 -6.92 1.70
N VAL A 68 -7.30 -7.39 1.30
CA VAL A 68 -7.06 -7.82 -0.09
C VAL A 68 -7.51 -9.24 -0.34
N ARG A 69 -8.34 -9.41 -1.33
CA ARG A 69 -8.64 -10.69 -1.97
C ARG A 69 -7.91 -10.74 -3.31
N PRO A 70 -6.86 -11.57 -3.46
CA PRO A 70 -6.03 -11.57 -4.67
C PRO A 70 -6.78 -11.84 -5.97
N ASP A 71 -7.90 -12.56 -5.90
CA ASP A 71 -8.75 -12.88 -7.05
C ASP A 71 -9.56 -11.68 -7.58
N LYS A 72 -9.73 -10.62 -6.77
CA LYS A 72 -10.55 -9.44 -7.11
C LYS A 72 -9.77 -8.13 -7.05
N ASP A 73 -8.95 -7.97 -6.02
CA ASP A 73 -8.39 -6.68 -5.63
C ASP A 73 -7.00 -6.44 -6.20
N VAL A 74 -6.42 -7.47 -6.86
CA VAL A 74 -5.12 -7.38 -7.52
C VAL A 74 -5.30 -7.30 -9.04
N LYS A 75 -4.68 -6.29 -9.64
CA LYS A 75 -4.70 -6.09 -11.10
C LYS A 75 -3.28 -6.02 -11.62
N VAL A 76 -2.95 -6.88 -12.57
CA VAL A 76 -1.68 -6.86 -13.29
C VAL A 76 -1.93 -6.37 -14.71
N ILE A 77 -1.20 -5.35 -15.13
CA ILE A 77 -1.33 -4.74 -16.46
C ILE A 77 -0.01 -4.96 -17.20
N PRO A 78 0.03 -5.88 -18.15
CA PRO A 78 1.26 -6.16 -18.90
C PRO A 78 1.55 -5.10 -19.96
N ASN A 79 2.79 -5.12 -20.47
CA ASN A 79 3.22 -4.29 -21.61
C ASN A 79 3.07 -2.77 -21.39
N CYS A 80 3.33 -2.33 -20.17
CA CYS A 80 3.34 -0.91 -19.81
C CYS A 80 4.74 -0.31 -20.00
N PRO A 81 4.84 1.02 -20.17
CA PRO A 81 6.11 1.70 -20.05
C PRO A 81 6.73 1.47 -18.66
N GLY A 82 8.03 1.31 -18.61
CA GLY A 82 8.82 1.12 -17.41
C GLY A 82 10.07 1.97 -17.40
N MET A 83 10.76 1.97 -16.27
CA MET A 83 12.03 2.63 -16.10
C MET A 83 13.16 1.68 -16.51
N THR A 84 13.94 2.04 -17.48
CA THR A 84 15.02 1.19 -18.04
C THR A 84 16.08 0.73 -17.03
N LEU A 85 16.11 1.32 -15.85
CA LEU A 85 16.97 0.90 -14.74
C LEU A 85 16.32 -0.16 -13.84
N ASN A 86 15.08 -0.56 -14.12
CA ASN A 86 14.42 -1.61 -13.37
C ASN A 86 15.06 -2.98 -13.73
N PRO A 87 15.70 -3.66 -12.76
CA PRO A 87 16.42 -4.92 -13.06
C PRO A 87 15.48 -6.09 -13.36
N THR A 88 14.18 -5.93 -13.21
CA THR A 88 13.19 -6.99 -13.48
C THR A 88 12.64 -6.96 -14.90
N GLU A 89 13.04 -5.98 -15.70
CA GLU A 89 12.57 -5.86 -17.07
C GLU A 89 13.32 -6.83 -18.00
N GLU A 90 12.58 -7.65 -18.72
CA GLU A 90 13.14 -8.52 -19.78
C GLU A 90 13.49 -7.72 -21.04
N ILE A 91 12.68 -6.70 -21.32
CA ILE A 91 12.90 -5.74 -22.42
C ILE A 91 13.02 -4.35 -21.79
N PRO A 92 14.16 -3.66 -21.94
CA PRO A 92 14.35 -2.36 -21.33
C PRO A 92 13.23 -1.35 -21.69
N GLY A 93 12.62 -0.74 -20.68
CA GLY A 93 11.52 0.20 -20.85
C GLY A 93 10.13 -0.41 -20.99
N ILE A 94 10.00 -1.75 -20.89
CA ILE A 94 8.70 -2.44 -20.88
C ILE A 94 8.58 -3.30 -19.63
N THR A 95 7.52 -3.06 -18.89
CA THR A 95 7.22 -3.77 -17.63
C THR A 95 5.75 -4.15 -17.51
N ALA A 96 5.40 -4.89 -16.48
CA ALA A 96 4.02 -4.99 -16.02
C ALA A 96 3.81 -4.03 -14.83
N LYS A 97 2.61 -3.53 -14.66
CA LYS A 97 2.21 -2.71 -13.52
C LYS A 97 1.27 -3.48 -12.61
N LEU A 98 1.39 -3.23 -11.31
CA LEU A 98 0.60 -3.88 -10.29
C LEU A 98 -0.25 -2.84 -9.55
N VAL A 99 -1.55 -3.11 -9.43
CA VAL A 99 -2.46 -2.36 -8.56
C VAL A 99 -3.02 -3.30 -7.51
N ILE A 100 -2.96 -2.90 -6.25
CA ILE A 100 -3.56 -3.61 -5.13
C ILE A 100 -4.56 -2.67 -4.45
N ASP A 101 -5.82 -3.07 -4.42
CA ASP A 101 -6.87 -2.39 -3.67
C ASP A 101 -6.97 -3.01 -2.28
N ALA A 102 -6.47 -2.32 -1.27
CA ALA A 102 -6.52 -2.72 0.13
C ALA A 102 -7.48 -1.82 0.93
N THR A 103 -8.49 -1.27 0.27
CA THR A 103 -9.53 -0.47 0.92
C THR A 103 -10.68 -1.35 1.42
N THR A 104 -11.48 -0.81 2.33
CA THR A 104 -12.70 -1.47 2.78
C THR A 104 -13.66 -1.63 1.59
N PRO A 105 -14.20 -2.84 1.34
CA PRO A 105 -15.16 -3.07 0.27
C PRO A 105 -16.39 -2.16 0.41
N ILE A 106 -16.82 -1.58 -0.71
CA ILE A 106 -18.00 -0.72 -0.78
C ILE A 106 -19.05 -1.37 -1.68
N SER A 107 -20.33 -1.19 -1.33
CA SER A 107 -21.43 -1.71 -2.15
C SER A 107 -21.20 -1.50 -3.66
N PRO A 108 -21.43 -2.52 -4.50
CA PRO A 108 -22.16 -3.76 -4.23
C PRO A 108 -21.33 -4.92 -3.63
N GLU A 109 -20.07 -4.70 -3.31
CA GLU A 109 -19.25 -5.71 -2.66
C GLU A 109 -19.72 -5.91 -1.22
N THR A 110 -19.84 -7.16 -0.80
CA THR A 110 -20.29 -7.49 0.57
C THR A 110 -19.08 -7.73 1.46
N VAL A 111 -19.06 -7.04 2.60
CA VAL A 111 -18.13 -7.31 3.69
C VAL A 111 -18.71 -8.46 4.52
N THR A 112 -17.97 -9.53 4.67
CA THR A 112 -18.41 -10.69 5.48
C THR A 112 -18.09 -10.52 6.96
N SER A 113 -17.14 -9.64 7.30
CA SER A 113 -16.77 -9.29 8.68
C SER A 113 -16.10 -7.92 8.72
N GLU A 114 -16.36 -7.16 9.78
CA GLU A 114 -15.60 -5.96 10.08
C GLU A 114 -14.31 -6.38 10.78
N VAL A 115 -13.18 -5.88 10.27
CA VAL A 115 -11.87 -6.07 10.88
C VAL A 115 -11.37 -4.71 11.30
N GLU A 116 -11.25 -4.51 12.60
CA GLU A 116 -10.68 -3.30 13.18
C GLU A 116 -9.17 -3.45 13.36
N MET A 117 -8.45 -2.37 13.11
CA MET A 117 -7.05 -2.28 13.49
C MET A 117 -6.99 -2.09 15.00
N LEU A 118 -6.39 -3.08 15.68
CA LEU A 118 -6.19 -2.98 17.12
C LEU A 118 -5.11 -1.92 17.39
N SER A 119 -5.44 -0.94 18.19
CA SER A 119 -4.44 -0.07 18.82
C SER A 119 -3.78 -0.85 19.95
N ASP A 120 -2.48 -0.67 20.13
CA ASP A 120 -1.81 -1.19 21.32
C ASP A 120 -2.50 -0.62 22.56
N PRO A 121 -2.90 -1.44 23.54
CA PRO A 121 -3.37 -0.93 24.81
C PRO A 121 -2.31 -0.01 25.43
N ALA A 122 -2.77 1.04 26.15
CA ALA A 122 -1.85 1.97 26.80
C ALA A 122 -0.82 1.27 27.70
N GLU A 123 -1.20 0.15 28.29
CA GLU A 123 -0.31 -0.71 29.09
C GLU A 123 0.84 -1.31 28.27
N THR A 124 0.62 -1.57 26.97
CA THR A 124 1.67 -2.14 26.08
C THR A 124 2.76 -1.11 25.79
N ALA A 125 2.41 0.16 25.74
CA ALA A 125 3.37 1.25 25.55
C ALA A 125 4.36 1.34 26.74
N ASP A 126 3.89 1.10 27.96
CA ASP A 126 4.73 1.09 29.16
C ASP A 126 5.68 -0.12 29.16
N TYR A 127 5.23 -1.29 28.69
CA TYR A 127 6.10 -2.47 28.54
C TYR A 127 7.15 -2.27 27.44
N ALA A 128 6.81 -1.67 26.33
CA ALA A 128 7.76 -1.36 25.26
C ALA A 128 8.86 -0.41 25.73
N LYS A 129 8.51 0.61 26.53
CA LYS A 129 9.44 1.54 27.15
C LYS A 129 10.36 0.82 28.16
N LEU A 130 9.79 -0.01 29.02
CA LEU A 130 10.55 -0.79 30.00
C LEU A 130 11.54 -1.74 29.31
N LEU A 131 11.12 -2.42 28.25
CA LEU A 131 11.99 -3.29 27.46
C LEU A 131 13.12 -2.53 26.81
N ALA A 132 12.88 -1.33 26.26
CA ALA A 132 13.91 -0.49 25.69
C ALA A 132 14.93 -0.02 26.73
N GLU A 133 14.49 0.32 27.95
CA GLU A 133 15.35 0.70 29.06
C GLU A 133 16.22 -0.47 29.53
N LEU A 134 15.63 -1.65 29.67
CA LEU A 134 16.35 -2.89 30.04
C LEU A 134 17.39 -3.28 28.99
N TRP A 135 17.06 -3.15 27.71
CA TRP A 135 17.99 -3.41 26.61
C TRP A 135 19.15 -2.44 26.60
N ALA A 136 18.89 -1.13 26.80
CA ALA A 136 19.92 -0.11 26.89
C ALA A 136 20.85 -0.30 28.11
N ALA A 137 20.31 -0.78 29.24
CA ALA A 137 21.09 -1.08 30.43
C ALA A 137 22.01 -2.30 30.27
N LYS A 138 21.57 -3.31 29.51
CA LYS A 138 22.33 -4.56 29.28
C LYS A 138 23.51 -4.36 28.30
N ASN A 139 23.44 -3.34 27.45
CA ASN A 139 24.44 -3.09 26.41
C ASN A 139 25.39 -1.91 26.74
N LYS A 140 25.41 -1.47 28.01
CA LYS A 140 26.44 -0.61 28.61
C LYS A 140 27.49 -1.45 29.31
#